data_3e56ac7ab28d386061c5484705279b3a
#
_entry.id   3e56ac7ab28d386061c5484705279b3a
#
_cell.length_a   1.000
_cell.length_b   1.000
_cell.length_c   1.000
_cell.angle_alpha   90.00
_cell.angle_beta   90.00
_cell.angle_gamma   90.00
#
_symmetry.space_group_name_H-M   'P 1'
#
loop_
_entity.id
_entity.type
_entity.pdbx_description
1 polymer ?
#
loop_
_entity_poly.entity_id
_entity_poly.type
_entity_poly.pdbx_seq_one_letter_code
_entity_poly.pdbx_strand_id
1 'polypeptide(L)'
;SLDQLHYAKYHLSNLNLTGDLKGALVTAHLTSDNALLKMTTDAEYNLAHSYPDGKITVNVTQLDLHELGIMPQPMKRPLTFNLAAEARRDLVSAHFVSGDMKLDLSARSGVNPLIRQSTHFVDVLMKQIDEKALNHAELRKALPTAIFSFSAGQENPLAYFLATKKIAYHDASVKFGTAPNWGINGKAAIHALKVDTLQLDTIFFTVKQDTTLMKLRAGVINGPKNPQFSFSTTLTGEIRDRDAELLVDFKNGKGETGVLLGVNARPLFEGKGKGDGLALTLIPEEPIIAFQKFHFNENHNWIYVHKNMRVYANVDMWDDEGMGFRVHSVRGDTVSLQNIDVEIRRISLADLSSVLPYFPEITGLFSAEAHYVQTEKDLQLSVESSIDELTYERQRIGDVTVGATWLPGEQGKQYLNAYLNHDKVEVMVADGKLVPTQTGKDSLEVNATLEHFPL
;
A
#
# COMPACT_ATOMS: atom_id res chain seq x y z
N SER A 1 -49.42 -0.11 8.48
CA SER A 1 -48.73 1.18 8.20
C SER A 1 -48.14 1.68 9.50
N LEU A 2 -46.91 2.18 9.46
CA LEU A 2 -46.28 2.93 10.53
C LEU A 2 -46.31 4.40 10.10
N ASP A 3 -47.14 5.18 10.79
CA ASP A 3 -47.30 6.59 10.42
C ASP A 3 -46.06 7.42 10.76
N GLN A 4 -45.29 7.00 11.76
CA GLN A 4 -44.03 7.66 12.15
C GLN A 4 -43.04 6.62 12.78
N LEU A 5 -41.79 6.67 12.37
CA LEU A 5 -40.69 5.96 12.99
C LEU A 5 -39.66 6.96 13.49
N HIS A 6 -39.39 6.93 14.79
CA HIS A 6 -38.33 7.73 15.42
C HIS A 6 -37.12 6.84 15.70
N TYR A 7 -36.00 7.21 15.10
CA TYR A 7 -34.71 6.55 15.40
C TYR A 7 -33.66 7.63 15.62
N ALA A 8 -33.17 7.73 16.86
CA ALA A 8 -32.26 8.79 17.29
C ALA A 8 -32.84 10.19 17.00
N LYS A 9 -32.17 11.01 16.22
CA LYS A 9 -32.62 12.35 15.77
C LYS A 9 -33.49 12.34 14.49
N TYR A 10 -33.70 11.16 13.88
CA TYR A 10 -34.37 11.06 12.59
C TYR A 10 -35.84 10.71 12.77
N HIS A 11 -36.66 11.39 11.99
CA HIS A 11 -38.12 11.19 11.94
C HIS A 11 -38.50 10.75 10.53
N LEU A 12 -38.88 9.48 10.36
CA LEU A 12 -39.39 8.97 9.12
C LEU A 12 -40.94 8.88 9.22
N SER A 13 -41.60 9.52 8.29
CA SER A 13 -43.04 9.47 8.14
C SER A 13 -43.43 8.77 6.84
N ASN A 14 -44.72 8.44 6.69
CA ASN A 14 -45.24 7.83 5.48
C ASN A 14 -44.54 6.52 5.09
N LEU A 15 -44.26 5.65 6.08
CA LEU A 15 -43.74 4.32 5.87
C LEU A 15 -44.92 3.34 5.73
N ASN A 16 -44.96 2.62 4.63
CA ASN A 16 -45.97 1.59 4.42
C ASN A 16 -45.28 0.26 4.12
N LEU A 17 -45.47 -0.72 5.00
CA LEU A 17 -45.00 -2.08 4.84
C LEU A 17 -46.21 -3.01 4.66
N THR A 18 -46.23 -3.73 3.56
CA THR A 18 -47.17 -4.83 3.29
C THR A 18 -46.38 -6.12 3.15
N GLY A 19 -46.94 -7.20 3.62
CA GLY A 19 -46.35 -8.52 3.50
C GLY A 19 -47.39 -9.58 3.30
N ASP A 20 -47.00 -10.63 2.61
CA ASP A 20 -47.86 -11.81 2.34
C ASP A 20 -47.05 -13.09 2.57
N LEU A 21 -47.70 -14.10 3.08
CA LEU A 21 -47.11 -15.42 3.31
C LEU A 21 -47.98 -16.46 2.58
N LYS A 22 -47.44 -17.04 1.50
CA LYS A 22 -48.07 -18.11 0.73
C LYS A 22 -47.24 -19.39 0.85
N GLY A 23 -47.67 -20.31 1.67
CA GLY A 23 -46.88 -21.48 2.00
C GLY A 23 -45.62 -21.09 2.73
N ALA A 24 -44.46 -21.38 2.17
CA ALA A 24 -43.15 -20.98 2.71
C ALA A 24 -42.59 -19.70 2.06
N LEU A 25 -43.29 -19.12 1.09
CA LEU A 25 -42.83 -17.91 0.39
C LEU A 25 -43.34 -16.67 1.12
N VAL A 26 -42.38 -15.85 1.63
CA VAL A 26 -42.66 -14.53 2.19
C VAL A 26 -42.38 -13.49 1.12
N THR A 27 -43.34 -12.60 0.88
CA THR A 27 -43.12 -11.39 0.08
C THR A 27 -43.33 -10.17 0.96
N ALA A 28 -42.54 -9.15 0.77
CA ALA A 28 -42.66 -7.88 1.49
C ALA A 28 -42.47 -6.71 0.52
N HIS A 29 -43.33 -5.72 0.66
CA HIS A 29 -43.24 -4.47 -0.08
C HIS A 29 -43.17 -3.30 0.92
N LEU A 30 -42.09 -2.50 0.88
CA LEU A 30 -41.90 -1.34 1.72
C LEU A 30 -41.82 -0.09 0.86
N THR A 31 -42.61 0.92 1.20
CA THR A 31 -42.51 2.24 0.60
C THR A 31 -42.23 3.29 1.67
N SER A 32 -41.47 4.28 1.30
CA SER A 32 -41.18 5.48 2.10
C SER A 32 -41.35 6.70 1.19
N ASP A 33 -42.16 7.66 1.62
CA ASP A 33 -42.38 8.93 0.90
C ASP A 33 -42.28 10.10 1.90
N ASN A 34 -41.07 10.46 2.26
CA ASN A 34 -40.81 11.63 3.09
C ASN A 34 -39.63 12.44 2.53
N ALA A 35 -39.43 13.63 3.09
CA ALA A 35 -38.39 14.53 2.60
C ALA A 35 -36.94 13.96 2.72
N LEU A 36 -36.70 13.14 3.76
CA LEU A 36 -35.38 12.53 3.99
C LEU A 36 -35.13 11.34 3.06
N LEU A 37 -36.14 10.48 2.85
CA LEU A 37 -36.02 9.21 2.14
C LEU A 37 -37.27 8.90 1.33
N LYS A 38 -37.13 8.83 0.01
CA LYS A 38 -38.13 8.26 -0.88
C LYS A 38 -37.59 6.98 -1.47
N MET A 39 -38.27 5.85 -1.17
CA MET A 39 -37.82 4.56 -1.66
C MET A 39 -38.99 3.59 -1.84
N THR A 40 -38.77 2.60 -2.68
CA THR A 40 -39.54 1.36 -2.76
C THR A 40 -38.61 0.16 -2.59
N THR A 41 -39.04 -0.82 -1.83
CA THR A 41 -38.34 -2.08 -1.65
C THR A 41 -39.28 -3.24 -1.82
N ASP A 42 -38.90 -4.17 -2.69
CA ASP A 42 -39.57 -5.46 -2.88
C ASP A 42 -38.62 -6.57 -2.40
N ALA A 43 -39.10 -7.41 -1.52
CA ALA A 43 -38.34 -8.56 -1.02
C ALA A 43 -39.15 -9.83 -1.15
N GLU A 44 -38.47 -10.90 -1.47
CA GLU A 44 -39.04 -12.25 -1.61
C GLU A 44 -38.07 -13.23 -0.95
N TYR A 45 -38.58 -14.07 -0.03
CA TYR A 45 -37.73 -15.02 0.70
C TYR A 45 -38.49 -16.34 0.90
N ASN A 46 -37.81 -17.45 0.64
CA ASN A 46 -38.35 -18.80 0.77
C ASN A 46 -37.89 -19.46 2.07
N LEU A 47 -38.81 -19.63 3.00
CA LEU A 47 -38.57 -20.25 4.32
C LEU A 47 -38.43 -21.77 4.28
N ALA A 48 -38.78 -22.43 3.16
CA ALA A 48 -38.69 -23.89 3.06
C ALA A 48 -37.26 -24.41 3.01
N HIS A 49 -36.27 -23.55 2.71
CA HIS A 49 -34.91 -23.93 2.55
C HIS A 49 -34.04 -23.58 3.79
N SER A 50 -33.07 -24.45 4.12
CA SER A 50 -32.12 -24.22 5.18
C SER A 50 -30.97 -23.29 4.77
N TYR A 51 -30.94 -22.85 3.53
CA TYR A 51 -30.00 -21.88 2.98
C TYR A 51 -30.74 -20.60 2.57
N PRO A 52 -30.08 -19.44 2.52
CA PRO A 52 -30.68 -18.21 2.02
C PRO A 52 -31.18 -18.39 0.59
N ASP A 53 -32.50 -18.20 0.40
CA ASP A 53 -33.18 -18.31 -0.88
C ASP A 53 -34.17 -17.17 -1.03
N GLY A 54 -33.77 -16.11 -1.72
CA GLY A 54 -34.56 -14.92 -1.88
C GLY A 54 -33.92 -13.86 -2.77
N LYS A 55 -34.69 -12.83 -3.02
CA LYS A 55 -34.26 -11.64 -3.74
C LYS A 55 -34.79 -10.39 -3.06
N ILE A 56 -34.03 -9.29 -3.23
CA ILE A 56 -34.45 -7.97 -2.78
C ILE A 56 -34.12 -6.96 -3.89
N THR A 57 -35.04 -6.05 -4.12
CA THR A 57 -34.87 -4.90 -4.99
C THR A 57 -35.16 -3.64 -4.21
N VAL A 58 -34.24 -2.70 -4.16
CA VAL A 58 -34.38 -1.41 -3.49
C VAL A 58 -34.22 -0.31 -4.53
N ASN A 59 -35.21 0.53 -4.69
CA ASN A 59 -35.15 1.72 -5.53
C ASN A 59 -35.30 2.96 -4.66
N VAL A 60 -34.22 3.72 -4.51
CA VAL A 60 -34.17 4.99 -3.79
C VAL A 60 -34.18 6.13 -4.79
N THR A 61 -35.24 6.91 -4.79
CA THR A 61 -35.40 8.08 -5.66
C THR A 61 -34.98 9.38 -5.00
N GLN A 62 -34.87 9.38 -3.68
CA GLN A 62 -34.38 10.52 -2.89
C GLN A 62 -33.80 10.02 -1.56
N LEU A 63 -32.58 10.43 -1.26
CA LEU A 63 -31.95 10.28 0.06
C LEU A 63 -31.10 11.51 0.34
N ASP A 64 -31.36 12.18 1.46
CA ASP A 64 -30.60 13.37 1.88
C ASP A 64 -29.46 12.95 2.83
N LEU A 65 -28.25 12.89 2.29
CA LEU A 65 -27.05 12.53 3.06
C LEU A 65 -26.55 13.66 3.97
N HIS A 66 -26.95 14.91 3.70
CA HIS A 66 -26.60 16.04 4.57
C HIS A 66 -27.43 16.00 5.85
N GLU A 67 -28.74 15.81 5.73
CA GLU A 67 -29.63 15.63 6.88
C GLU A 67 -29.26 14.40 7.71
N LEU A 68 -28.69 13.35 7.09
CA LEU A 68 -28.12 12.19 7.79
C LEU A 68 -26.76 12.47 8.45
N GLY A 69 -26.18 13.66 8.26
CA GLY A 69 -24.88 14.02 8.81
C GLY A 69 -23.70 13.28 8.16
N ILE A 70 -23.90 12.64 7.01
CA ILE A 70 -22.86 11.93 6.25
C ILE A 70 -22.09 12.91 5.38
N MET A 71 -22.80 13.89 4.80
CA MET A 71 -22.20 14.94 3.97
C MET A 71 -22.15 16.26 4.74
N PRO A 72 -21.00 16.99 4.71
CA PRO A 72 -20.85 18.27 5.43
C PRO A 72 -21.68 19.41 4.82
N GLN A 73 -22.09 19.27 3.56
CA GLN A 73 -22.88 20.29 2.82
C GLN A 73 -24.04 19.60 2.08
N PRO A 74 -25.15 20.33 1.86
CA PRO A 74 -26.26 19.84 1.05
C PRO A 74 -25.80 19.45 -0.36
N MET A 75 -26.26 18.32 -0.84
CA MET A 75 -25.99 17.88 -2.22
C MET A 75 -26.83 18.72 -3.20
N LYS A 76 -26.24 19.04 -4.36
CA LYS A 76 -26.96 19.75 -5.44
C LYS A 76 -28.15 18.94 -5.97
N ARG A 77 -28.09 17.62 -5.88
CA ARG A 77 -29.16 16.68 -6.23
C ARG A 77 -29.27 15.63 -5.13
N PRO A 78 -30.48 15.15 -4.80
CA PRO A 78 -30.63 14.05 -3.85
C PRO A 78 -29.94 12.80 -4.37
N LEU A 79 -29.45 11.99 -3.44
CA LEU A 79 -28.91 10.68 -3.77
C LEU A 79 -30.03 9.75 -4.28
N THR A 80 -29.76 9.12 -5.41
CA THR A 80 -30.62 8.10 -5.98
C THR A 80 -29.82 6.84 -6.21
N PHE A 81 -30.40 5.67 -5.97
CA PHE A 81 -29.77 4.40 -6.32
C PHE A 81 -30.76 3.27 -6.51
N ASN A 82 -30.34 2.28 -7.26
CA ASN A 82 -31.01 0.99 -7.39
C ASN A 82 -30.07 -0.10 -6.88
N LEU A 83 -30.61 -0.99 -6.05
CA LEU A 83 -29.94 -2.20 -5.60
C LEU A 83 -30.85 -3.40 -5.91
N ALA A 84 -30.29 -4.38 -6.59
CA ALA A 84 -30.92 -5.69 -6.74
C ALA A 84 -29.95 -6.75 -6.20
N ALA A 85 -30.39 -7.58 -5.28
CA ALA A 85 -29.58 -8.68 -4.75
C ALA A 85 -30.40 -9.97 -4.73
N GLU A 86 -29.74 -11.08 -5.03
CA GLU A 86 -30.36 -12.41 -5.09
C GLU A 86 -29.40 -13.42 -4.45
N ALA A 87 -29.98 -14.29 -3.64
CA ALA A 87 -29.31 -15.46 -3.07
C ALA A 87 -30.13 -16.71 -3.38
N ARG A 88 -29.49 -17.71 -3.95
CA ARG A 88 -29.99 -19.02 -4.25
C ARG A 88 -29.04 -20.09 -3.75
N ARG A 89 -29.37 -21.35 -3.93
CA ARG A 89 -28.50 -22.48 -3.57
C ARG A 89 -27.15 -22.42 -4.22
N ASP A 90 -27.09 -21.96 -5.47
CA ASP A 90 -25.89 -21.98 -6.36
C ASP A 90 -25.56 -20.61 -6.97
N LEU A 91 -26.23 -19.57 -6.51
CA LEU A 91 -26.02 -18.20 -6.99
C LEU A 91 -26.11 -17.22 -5.84
N VAL A 92 -25.15 -16.30 -5.82
CA VAL A 92 -25.23 -15.02 -5.10
C VAL A 92 -24.94 -13.93 -6.11
N SER A 93 -25.83 -12.95 -6.23
CA SER A 93 -25.61 -11.79 -7.08
C SER A 93 -26.05 -10.51 -6.37
N ALA A 94 -25.36 -9.42 -6.69
CA ALA A 94 -25.76 -8.07 -6.29
C ALA A 94 -25.43 -7.10 -7.43
N HIS A 95 -26.38 -6.24 -7.74
CA HIS A 95 -26.25 -5.18 -8.73
C HIS A 95 -26.64 -3.86 -8.08
N PHE A 96 -25.74 -2.89 -8.09
CA PHE A 96 -25.95 -1.56 -7.52
C PHE A 96 -25.64 -0.48 -8.56
N VAL A 97 -26.52 0.49 -8.70
CA VAL A 97 -26.35 1.64 -9.60
C VAL A 97 -26.73 2.92 -8.88
N SER A 98 -25.87 3.93 -8.95
CA SER A 98 -26.16 5.27 -8.44
C SER A 98 -25.45 6.32 -9.32
N GLY A 99 -26.26 7.06 -10.09
CA GLY A 99 -25.73 7.90 -11.15
C GLY A 99 -24.96 7.06 -12.19
N ASP A 100 -23.73 7.43 -12.47
CA ASP A 100 -22.83 6.67 -13.37
C ASP A 100 -21.98 5.61 -12.66
N MET A 101 -22.15 5.45 -11.33
CA MET A 101 -21.50 4.39 -10.55
C MET A 101 -22.28 3.08 -10.66
N LYS A 102 -21.59 2.00 -10.97
CA LYS A 102 -22.11 0.64 -11.06
C LYS A 102 -21.22 -0.32 -10.28
N LEU A 103 -21.86 -1.23 -9.56
CA LEU A 103 -21.18 -2.31 -8.85
C LEU A 103 -21.96 -3.61 -9.13
N ASP A 104 -21.25 -4.61 -9.62
CA ASP A 104 -21.77 -5.94 -9.87
C ASP A 104 -20.95 -6.97 -9.11
N LEU A 105 -21.63 -7.86 -8.41
CA LEU A 105 -21.07 -9.05 -7.78
C LEU A 105 -21.84 -10.26 -8.27
N SER A 106 -21.16 -11.31 -8.66
CA SER A 106 -21.77 -12.60 -8.98
C SER A 106 -20.86 -13.74 -8.52
N ALA A 107 -21.42 -14.69 -7.77
CA ALA A 107 -20.74 -15.89 -7.34
C ALA A 107 -21.57 -17.14 -7.70
N ARG A 108 -20.91 -18.16 -8.23
CA ARG A 108 -21.54 -19.45 -8.57
C ARG A 108 -21.53 -20.39 -7.36
N SER A 109 -22.16 -19.97 -6.30
CA SER A 109 -22.39 -20.73 -5.08
C SER A 109 -23.41 -20.01 -4.22
N GLY A 110 -24.06 -20.70 -3.28
CA GLY A 110 -24.89 -20.05 -2.27
C GLY A 110 -24.07 -19.29 -1.24
N VAL A 111 -24.73 -18.48 -0.42
CA VAL A 111 -24.08 -17.59 0.57
C VAL A 111 -23.14 -18.34 1.52
N ASN A 112 -23.66 -19.40 2.18
CA ASN A 112 -22.87 -20.15 3.17
C ASN A 112 -21.64 -20.86 2.55
N PRO A 113 -21.74 -21.55 1.39
CA PRO A 113 -20.59 -22.09 0.69
C PRO A 113 -19.58 -21.01 0.27
N LEU A 114 -20.07 -19.85 -0.22
CA LEU A 114 -19.19 -18.73 -0.62
C LEU A 114 -18.34 -18.23 0.56
N ILE A 115 -18.99 -17.96 1.71
CA ILE A 115 -18.28 -17.54 2.93
C ILE A 115 -17.23 -18.58 3.35
N ARG A 116 -17.63 -19.84 3.41
CA ARG A 116 -16.74 -20.95 3.82
C ARG A 116 -15.55 -21.12 2.87
N GLN A 117 -15.78 -21.05 1.55
CA GLN A 117 -14.68 -21.12 0.57
C GLN A 117 -13.76 -19.92 0.68
N SER A 118 -14.29 -18.72 0.88
CA SER A 118 -13.50 -17.51 1.05
C SER A 118 -12.63 -17.56 2.31
N THR A 119 -13.17 -18.05 3.44
CA THR A 119 -12.41 -18.26 4.68
C THR A 119 -11.31 -19.30 4.45
N HIS A 120 -11.66 -20.45 3.84
CA HIS A 120 -10.69 -21.50 3.55
C HIS A 120 -9.55 -21.01 2.64
N PHE A 121 -9.86 -20.18 1.63
CA PHE A 121 -8.84 -19.55 0.78
C PHE A 121 -7.87 -18.68 1.59
N VAL A 122 -8.40 -17.85 2.51
CA VAL A 122 -7.56 -17.02 3.39
C VAL A 122 -6.67 -17.90 4.28
N ASP A 123 -7.21 -18.97 4.86
CA ASP A 123 -6.44 -19.89 5.71
C ASP A 123 -5.28 -20.55 4.91
N VAL A 124 -5.57 -21.02 3.69
CA VAL A 124 -4.55 -21.61 2.79
C VAL A 124 -3.49 -20.58 2.42
N LEU A 125 -3.89 -19.37 2.09
CA LEU A 125 -2.97 -18.28 1.75
C LEU A 125 -2.07 -17.92 2.93
N MET A 126 -2.63 -17.73 4.13
CA MET A 126 -1.87 -17.37 5.33
C MET A 126 -0.87 -18.45 5.70
N LYS A 127 -1.28 -19.73 5.63
CA LYS A 127 -0.38 -20.87 5.84
C LYS A 127 0.80 -20.85 4.88
N GLN A 128 0.55 -20.61 3.59
CA GLN A 128 1.61 -20.58 2.56
C GLN A 128 2.53 -19.35 2.73
N ILE A 129 2.01 -18.23 3.18
CA ILE A 129 2.82 -17.05 3.54
C ILE A 129 3.76 -17.38 4.72
N ASP A 130 3.24 -18.04 5.75
CA ASP A 130 4.06 -18.45 6.90
C ASP A 130 5.15 -19.47 6.50
N GLU A 131 4.85 -20.36 5.57
CA GLU A 131 5.79 -21.33 5.01
C GLU A 131 6.78 -20.70 4.00
N LYS A 132 6.63 -19.40 3.66
CA LYS A 132 7.44 -18.68 2.67
C LYS A 132 7.48 -19.38 1.30
N ALA A 133 6.41 -20.09 0.95
CA ALA A 133 6.29 -20.82 -0.31
C ALA A 133 4.84 -20.84 -0.77
N LEU A 134 4.59 -20.51 -2.03
CA LEU A 134 3.27 -20.57 -2.63
C LEU A 134 3.12 -21.89 -3.43
N ASN A 135 2.01 -22.56 -3.22
CA ASN A 135 1.54 -23.65 -4.07
C ASN A 135 0.33 -23.14 -4.86
N HIS A 136 0.56 -22.68 -6.08
CA HIS A 136 -0.48 -22.11 -6.92
C HIS A 136 -1.63 -23.08 -7.20
N ALA A 137 -1.36 -24.37 -7.33
CA ALA A 137 -2.38 -25.38 -7.58
C ALA A 137 -3.31 -25.57 -6.37
N GLU A 138 -2.77 -25.58 -5.15
CA GLU A 138 -3.54 -25.65 -3.91
C GLU A 138 -4.34 -24.36 -3.67
N LEU A 139 -3.67 -23.22 -3.83
CA LEU A 139 -4.30 -21.90 -3.69
C LEU A 139 -5.49 -21.74 -4.64
N ARG A 140 -5.35 -22.16 -5.90
CA ARG A 140 -6.43 -22.11 -6.89
C ARG A 140 -7.60 -23.01 -6.53
N LYS A 141 -7.35 -24.22 -6.02
CA LYS A 141 -8.43 -25.14 -5.59
C LYS A 141 -9.28 -24.54 -4.48
N ALA A 142 -8.72 -23.70 -3.62
CA ALA A 142 -9.39 -23.05 -2.53
C ALA A 142 -10.21 -21.82 -2.98
N LEU A 143 -10.02 -21.30 -4.22
CA LEU A 143 -10.70 -20.09 -4.70
C LEU A 143 -12.21 -20.30 -4.87
N PRO A 144 -13.05 -19.36 -4.42
CA PRO A 144 -14.44 -19.30 -4.82
C PRO A 144 -14.57 -18.93 -6.30
N THR A 145 -15.65 -19.34 -6.96
CA THR A 145 -15.98 -18.86 -8.30
C THR A 145 -16.84 -17.60 -8.18
N ALA A 146 -16.21 -16.45 -8.32
CA ALA A 146 -16.85 -15.15 -8.18
C ALA A 146 -16.25 -14.10 -9.14
N ILE A 147 -17.10 -13.16 -9.54
CA ILE A 147 -16.72 -12.00 -10.34
C ILE A 147 -17.25 -10.75 -9.63
N PHE A 148 -16.40 -9.75 -9.52
CA PHE A 148 -16.72 -8.43 -9.03
C PHE A 148 -16.36 -7.40 -10.10
N SER A 149 -17.25 -6.45 -10.36
CA SER A 149 -16.95 -5.28 -11.18
C SER A 149 -17.46 -4.01 -10.52
N PHE A 150 -16.67 -2.96 -10.65
CA PHE A 150 -17.00 -1.61 -10.21
C PHE A 150 -16.60 -0.64 -11.31
N SER A 151 -17.46 0.35 -11.58
CA SER A 151 -17.14 1.48 -12.43
C SER A 151 -17.81 2.74 -11.89
N ALA A 152 -17.14 3.86 -11.96
CA ALA A 152 -17.66 5.16 -11.53
C ALA A 152 -17.06 6.27 -12.39
N GLY A 153 -17.90 7.16 -12.88
CA GLY A 153 -17.50 8.44 -13.50
C GLY A 153 -17.56 9.58 -12.49
N GLN A 154 -18.03 10.75 -12.94
CA GLN A 154 -18.04 11.98 -12.14
C GLN A 154 -19.41 12.30 -11.53
N GLU A 155 -20.49 11.64 -11.98
CA GLU A 155 -21.85 11.95 -11.58
C GLU A 155 -22.44 10.87 -10.66
N ASN A 156 -21.82 10.69 -9.48
CA ASN A 156 -22.23 9.71 -8.49
C ASN A 156 -21.87 10.17 -7.08
N PRO A 157 -22.43 9.53 -6.03
CA PRO A 157 -22.20 9.91 -4.64
C PRO A 157 -20.74 9.84 -4.21
N LEU A 158 -19.98 8.88 -4.72
CA LEU A 158 -18.56 8.74 -4.41
C LEU A 158 -17.77 9.95 -4.92
N ALA A 159 -18.00 10.36 -6.16
CA ALA A 159 -17.37 11.53 -6.76
C ALA A 159 -17.72 12.82 -5.99
N TYR A 160 -18.98 12.97 -5.58
CA TYR A 160 -19.40 14.14 -4.79
C TYR A 160 -18.76 14.15 -3.41
N PHE A 161 -18.68 12.99 -2.73
CA PHE A 161 -17.99 12.89 -1.45
C PHE A 161 -16.50 13.20 -1.57
N LEU A 162 -15.82 12.64 -2.56
CA LEU A 162 -14.39 12.87 -2.81
C LEU A 162 -14.11 14.34 -3.15
N ALA A 163 -15.02 15.00 -3.88
CA ALA A 163 -14.90 16.43 -4.17
C ALA A 163 -14.86 17.31 -2.89
N THR A 164 -15.54 16.91 -1.80
CA THR A 164 -15.45 17.61 -0.50
C THR A 164 -14.05 17.52 0.12
N LYS A 165 -13.26 16.51 -0.30
CA LYS A 165 -11.86 16.30 0.11
C LYS A 165 -10.85 16.81 -0.92
N LYS A 166 -11.29 17.61 -1.89
CA LYS A 166 -10.50 18.10 -3.03
C LYS A 166 -9.89 16.98 -3.88
N ILE A 167 -10.59 15.85 -3.96
CA ILE A 167 -10.22 14.70 -4.80
C ILE A 167 -11.22 14.64 -5.94
N ALA A 168 -10.73 14.57 -7.18
CA ALA A 168 -11.53 14.39 -8.39
C ALA A 168 -10.86 13.37 -9.31
N TYR A 169 -11.64 12.68 -10.12
CA TYR A 169 -11.18 11.75 -11.15
C TYR A 169 -12.11 11.82 -12.37
N HIS A 170 -11.65 11.37 -13.52
CA HIS A 170 -12.51 11.27 -14.69
C HIS A 170 -13.35 9.99 -14.66
N ASP A 171 -12.71 8.85 -14.49
CA ASP A 171 -13.34 7.56 -14.28
C ASP A 171 -12.47 6.64 -13.42
N ALA A 172 -13.12 5.71 -12.75
CA ALA A 172 -12.49 4.64 -11.99
C ALA A 172 -13.15 3.31 -12.34
N SER A 173 -12.37 2.26 -12.49
CA SER A 173 -12.88 0.93 -12.79
C SER A 173 -12.10 -0.16 -12.07
N VAL A 174 -12.79 -1.21 -11.63
CA VAL A 174 -12.23 -2.43 -11.09
C VAL A 174 -12.98 -3.60 -11.71
N LYS A 175 -12.26 -4.58 -12.22
CA LYS A 175 -12.82 -5.88 -12.60
C LYS A 175 -11.93 -6.96 -12.03
N PHE A 176 -12.52 -7.79 -11.17
CA PHE A 176 -11.80 -8.83 -10.47
C PHE A 176 -12.59 -10.14 -10.53
N GLY A 177 -11.93 -11.24 -10.73
CA GLY A 177 -12.57 -12.53 -10.77
C GLY A 177 -11.66 -13.62 -10.24
N THR A 178 -12.27 -14.66 -9.67
CA THR A 178 -11.63 -15.83 -9.12
C THR A 178 -12.34 -17.10 -9.53
N ALA A 179 -11.60 -18.15 -9.82
CA ALA A 179 -12.13 -19.49 -9.97
C ALA A 179 -11.00 -20.54 -9.93
N PRO A 180 -11.29 -21.78 -9.49
CA PRO A 180 -10.28 -22.86 -9.46
C PRO A 180 -9.62 -23.17 -10.81
N ASN A 181 -10.37 -23.04 -11.90
CA ASN A 181 -9.90 -23.39 -13.25
C ASN A 181 -9.04 -22.30 -13.92
N TRP A 182 -9.17 -21.03 -13.53
CA TRP A 182 -8.40 -19.93 -14.15
C TRP A 182 -7.70 -19.00 -13.14
N GLY A 183 -7.78 -19.30 -11.82
CA GLY A 183 -7.07 -18.58 -10.79
C GLY A 183 -7.64 -17.20 -10.46
N ILE A 184 -6.78 -16.31 -10.01
CA ILE A 184 -7.07 -14.92 -9.70
C ILE A 184 -6.76 -14.07 -10.92
N ASN A 185 -7.72 -13.29 -11.40
CA ASN A 185 -7.53 -12.34 -12.48
C ASN A 185 -8.22 -11.03 -12.14
N GLY A 186 -7.52 -9.93 -12.33
CA GLY A 186 -8.07 -8.63 -12.00
C GLY A 186 -7.37 -7.49 -12.71
N LYS A 187 -8.12 -6.41 -12.87
CA LYS A 187 -7.61 -5.12 -13.31
C LYS A 187 -8.35 -4.00 -12.61
N ALA A 188 -7.63 -2.94 -12.29
CA ALA A 188 -8.18 -1.69 -11.80
C ALA A 188 -7.50 -0.53 -12.52
N ALA A 189 -8.24 0.55 -12.72
CA ALA A 189 -7.69 1.79 -13.28
C ALA A 189 -8.45 2.99 -12.74
N ILE A 190 -7.72 4.10 -12.58
CA ILE A 190 -8.26 5.43 -12.29
C ILE A 190 -7.63 6.37 -13.30
N HIS A 191 -8.47 7.17 -13.99
CA HIS A 191 -8.00 8.13 -14.97
C HIS A 191 -8.23 9.56 -14.49
N ALA A 192 -7.26 10.45 -14.84
CA ALA A 192 -7.24 11.86 -14.53
C ALA A 192 -7.53 12.16 -13.05
N LEU A 193 -6.84 11.46 -12.15
CA LEU A 193 -6.94 11.70 -10.70
C LEU A 193 -6.32 13.05 -10.36
N LYS A 194 -7.08 13.87 -9.63
CA LYS A 194 -6.62 15.12 -9.04
C LYS A 194 -6.78 15.04 -7.53
N VAL A 195 -5.70 15.33 -6.81
CA VAL A 195 -5.69 15.42 -5.34
C VAL A 195 -5.08 16.76 -4.98
N ASP A 196 -5.93 17.71 -4.58
CA ASP A 196 -5.55 19.11 -4.40
C ASP A 196 -4.88 19.68 -5.67
N THR A 197 -3.56 19.91 -5.62
CA THR A 197 -2.77 20.40 -6.77
C THR A 197 -2.14 19.29 -7.60
N LEU A 198 -2.02 18.09 -7.07
CA LEU A 198 -1.44 16.93 -7.75
C LEU A 198 -2.36 16.41 -8.85
N GLN A 199 -1.84 16.17 -10.05
CA GLN A 199 -2.58 15.58 -11.16
C GLN A 199 -1.86 14.37 -11.73
N LEU A 200 -2.55 13.21 -11.76
CA LEU A 200 -2.10 11.95 -12.33
C LEU A 200 -3.04 11.52 -13.46
N ASP A 201 -2.50 11.18 -14.63
CA ASP A 201 -3.34 10.84 -15.78
C ASP A 201 -3.92 9.44 -15.69
N THR A 202 -3.11 8.45 -15.33
CA THR A 202 -3.56 7.06 -15.20
C THR A 202 -2.84 6.36 -14.06
N ILE A 203 -3.61 5.75 -13.16
CA ILE A 203 -3.13 4.78 -12.19
C ILE A 203 -3.75 3.45 -12.56
N PHE A 204 -2.96 2.38 -12.58
CA PHE A 204 -3.47 1.07 -12.94
C PHE A 204 -2.89 -0.04 -12.06
N PHE A 205 -3.65 -1.13 -11.97
CA PHE A 205 -3.25 -2.39 -11.35
C PHE A 205 -3.79 -3.55 -12.18
N THR A 206 -2.99 -4.59 -12.35
CA THR A 206 -3.40 -5.87 -12.95
C THR A 206 -2.82 -7.03 -12.17
N VAL A 207 -3.59 -8.10 -12.05
CA VAL A 207 -3.15 -9.39 -11.51
C VAL A 207 -3.63 -10.50 -12.42
N LYS A 208 -2.78 -11.48 -12.66
CA LYS A 208 -3.11 -12.67 -13.43
C LYS A 208 -2.38 -13.89 -12.85
N GLN A 209 -3.13 -14.88 -12.44
CA GLN A 209 -2.61 -16.16 -11.94
C GLN A 209 -2.87 -17.27 -12.95
N ASP A 210 -1.87 -18.05 -13.24
CA ASP A 210 -1.99 -19.34 -13.91
C ASP A 210 -1.68 -20.52 -12.96
N THR A 211 -1.29 -21.68 -13.46
CA THR A 211 -1.04 -22.88 -12.66
C THR A 211 0.24 -22.84 -11.84
N THR A 212 1.21 -22.03 -12.21
CA THR A 212 2.58 -22.01 -11.64
C THR A 212 3.09 -20.61 -11.33
N LEU A 213 2.35 -19.59 -11.72
CA LEU A 213 2.82 -18.21 -11.71
C LEU A 213 1.68 -17.23 -11.43
N MET A 214 1.94 -16.25 -10.59
CA MET A 214 1.11 -15.05 -10.46
C MET A 214 1.90 -13.83 -10.95
N LYS A 215 1.34 -13.11 -11.92
CA LYS A 215 1.88 -11.84 -12.43
C LYS A 215 1.10 -10.68 -11.84
N LEU A 216 1.84 -9.70 -11.35
CA LEU A 216 1.32 -8.45 -10.85
C LEU A 216 1.91 -7.30 -11.69
N ARG A 217 1.12 -6.30 -11.98
CA ARG A 217 1.60 -5.07 -12.59
C ARG A 217 0.79 -3.90 -12.06
N ALA A 218 1.48 -2.90 -11.51
CA ALA A 218 0.89 -1.65 -11.06
C ALA A 218 1.69 -0.48 -11.61
N GLY A 219 1.08 0.69 -11.70
CA GLY A 219 1.85 1.85 -12.13
C GLY A 219 1.06 3.14 -12.21
N VAL A 220 1.82 4.19 -12.45
CA VAL A 220 1.34 5.54 -12.75
C VAL A 220 1.93 5.98 -14.08
N ILE A 221 1.09 6.51 -14.95
CA ILE A 221 1.50 7.05 -16.23
C ILE A 221 0.93 8.46 -16.35
N ASN A 222 1.83 9.44 -16.51
CA ASN A 222 1.51 10.78 -16.91
C ASN A 222 1.99 11.00 -18.35
N GLY A 223 1.06 11.26 -19.25
CA GLY A 223 1.35 11.46 -20.65
C GLY A 223 1.99 12.83 -20.96
N PRO A 224 2.40 13.06 -22.22
CA PRO A 224 3.03 14.32 -22.62
C PRO A 224 2.15 15.57 -22.48
N LYS A 225 0.85 15.39 -22.30
CA LYS A 225 -0.13 16.48 -22.09
C LYS A 225 -0.40 16.78 -20.61
N ASN A 226 0.22 16.01 -19.69
CA ASN A 226 0.09 16.31 -18.26
C ASN A 226 0.71 17.69 -17.97
N PRO A 227 -0.01 18.60 -17.28
CA PRO A 227 0.46 19.98 -17.07
C PRO A 227 1.63 20.08 -16.09
N GLN A 228 1.93 19.02 -15.33
CA GLN A 228 2.97 19.04 -14.31
C GLN A 228 4.20 18.26 -14.76
N PHE A 229 4.07 16.93 -14.91
CA PHE A 229 5.20 16.06 -15.24
C PHE A 229 4.75 14.93 -16.16
N SER A 230 5.54 14.66 -17.20
CA SER A 230 5.37 13.48 -18.05
C SER A 230 6.35 12.39 -17.58
N PHE A 231 5.82 11.25 -17.16
CA PHE A 231 6.62 10.10 -16.71
C PHE A 231 5.79 8.81 -16.73
N SER A 232 6.45 7.69 -16.61
CA SER A 232 5.81 6.41 -16.29
C SER A 232 6.60 5.68 -15.20
N THR A 233 5.89 5.22 -14.17
CA THR A 233 6.43 4.29 -13.17
C THR A 233 5.64 3.01 -13.22
N THR A 234 6.32 1.89 -13.39
CA THR A 234 5.70 0.57 -13.40
C THR A 234 6.39 -0.33 -12.37
N LEU A 235 5.60 -0.96 -11.53
CA LEU A 235 5.98 -2.06 -10.66
C LEU A 235 5.49 -3.35 -11.30
N THR A 236 6.38 -4.27 -11.61
CA THR A 236 6.06 -5.63 -12.08
C THR A 236 6.45 -6.65 -11.03
N GLY A 237 5.60 -7.65 -10.82
CA GLY A 237 5.87 -8.74 -9.91
C GLY A 237 5.56 -10.08 -10.56
N GLU A 238 6.44 -11.06 -10.36
CA GLU A 238 6.23 -12.46 -10.72
C GLU A 238 6.43 -13.31 -9.47
N ILE A 239 5.40 -14.06 -9.08
CA ILE A 239 5.45 -14.94 -7.91
C ILE A 239 5.26 -16.37 -8.39
N ARG A 240 6.30 -17.19 -8.23
CA ARG A 240 6.31 -18.62 -8.49
C ARG A 240 6.25 -19.38 -7.16
N ASP A 241 6.29 -20.70 -7.18
CA ASP A 241 6.15 -21.52 -5.95
C ASP A 241 7.16 -21.15 -4.85
N ARG A 242 8.40 -20.83 -5.22
CA ARG A 242 9.49 -20.52 -4.27
C ARG A 242 10.38 -19.37 -4.72
N ASP A 243 9.85 -18.53 -5.56
CA ASP A 243 10.61 -17.43 -6.15
C ASP A 243 9.65 -16.28 -6.40
N ALA A 244 9.97 -15.13 -5.86
CA ALA A 244 9.21 -13.90 -6.07
C ALA A 244 10.15 -12.82 -6.61
N GLU A 245 9.79 -12.26 -7.74
CA GLU A 245 10.51 -11.18 -8.38
C GLU A 245 9.66 -9.92 -8.37
N LEU A 246 10.25 -8.81 -7.98
CA LEU A 246 9.62 -7.50 -7.99
C LEU A 246 10.57 -6.50 -8.64
N LEU A 247 10.10 -5.77 -9.65
CA LEU A 247 10.91 -4.84 -10.44
C LEU A 247 10.17 -3.50 -10.58
N VAL A 248 10.86 -2.41 -10.29
CA VAL A 248 10.43 -1.04 -10.54
C VAL A 248 11.13 -0.52 -11.80
N ASP A 249 10.35 0.03 -12.73
CA ASP A 249 10.83 0.71 -13.95
C ASP A 249 10.21 2.11 -13.99
N PHE A 250 11.06 3.13 -13.80
CA PHE A 250 10.69 4.54 -13.97
C PHE A 250 11.30 5.09 -15.26
N LYS A 251 10.48 5.76 -16.06
CA LYS A 251 10.91 6.48 -17.26
C LYS A 251 10.43 7.93 -17.23
N ASN A 252 11.30 8.85 -17.60
CA ASN A 252 10.95 10.26 -17.75
C ASN A 252 10.09 10.50 -19.00
N GLY A 253 9.67 11.75 -19.20
CA GLY A 253 8.84 12.15 -20.35
C GLY A 253 9.49 11.97 -21.73
N LYS A 254 10.81 11.77 -21.79
CA LYS A 254 11.56 11.44 -23.01
C LYS A 254 11.65 9.95 -23.27
N GLY A 255 11.21 9.11 -22.34
CA GLY A 255 11.33 7.65 -22.39
C GLY A 255 12.68 7.11 -21.91
N GLU A 256 13.53 7.95 -21.33
CA GLU A 256 14.80 7.54 -20.73
C GLU A 256 14.53 6.85 -19.39
N THR A 257 15.18 5.71 -19.16
CA THR A 257 15.03 4.94 -17.90
C THR A 257 15.83 5.62 -16.79
N GLY A 258 15.13 6.13 -15.79
CA GLY A 258 15.73 6.76 -14.61
C GLY A 258 15.90 5.81 -13.43
N VAL A 259 15.01 4.80 -13.32
CA VAL A 259 15.15 3.72 -12.34
C VAL A 259 14.78 2.40 -13.00
N LEU A 260 15.65 1.42 -12.86
CA LEU A 260 15.38 0.01 -13.16
C LEU A 260 16.03 -0.80 -12.06
N LEU A 261 15.27 -1.12 -11.03
CA LEU A 261 15.77 -1.82 -9.83
C LEU A 261 14.69 -2.70 -9.27
N GLY A 262 15.07 -3.86 -8.82
CA GLY A 262 14.15 -4.82 -8.24
C GLY A 262 14.84 -5.78 -7.29
N VAL A 263 14.06 -6.75 -6.83
CA VAL A 263 14.53 -7.78 -5.92
C VAL A 263 13.95 -9.13 -6.34
N ASN A 264 14.80 -10.15 -6.34
CA ASN A 264 14.40 -11.54 -6.37
C ASN A 264 14.47 -12.09 -4.95
N ALA A 265 13.39 -12.69 -4.47
CA ALA A 265 13.27 -13.25 -3.13
C ALA A 265 13.01 -14.76 -3.18
N ARG A 266 13.79 -15.53 -2.42
CA ARG A 266 13.67 -16.98 -2.28
C ARG A 266 13.64 -17.40 -0.82
N PRO A 267 12.92 -18.47 -0.44
CA PRO A 267 13.03 -19.01 0.91
C PRO A 267 14.46 -19.47 1.21
N LEU A 268 14.94 -19.08 2.37
CA LEU A 268 16.21 -19.57 2.92
C LEU A 268 15.94 -20.86 3.70
N PHE A 269 16.54 -21.98 3.28
CA PHE A 269 16.38 -23.28 3.95
C PHE A 269 17.65 -23.63 4.73
N GLU A 270 17.56 -23.61 6.04
CA GLU A 270 18.56 -24.18 6.94
C GLU A 270 18.03 -25.48 7.54
N GLY A 271 18.12 -26.59 6.78
CA GLY A 271 17.78 -27.95 7.23
C GLY A 271 16.28 -28.23 7.51
N LYS A 272 15.85 -29.49 7.27
CA LYS A 272 14.51 -30.04 7.55
C LYS A 272 13.27 -29.36 6.93
N GLY A 273 13.41 -28.61 5.83
CA GLY A 273 12.28 -28.29 4.96
C GLY A 273 11.34 -27.16 5.40
N LYS A 274 11.66 -26.45 6.46
CA LYS A 274 10.99 -25.18 6.83
C LYS A 274 11.91 -24.02 6.53
N GLY A 275 11.43 -23.05 5.75
CA GLY A 275 12.19 -21.83 5.44
C GLY A 275 12.44 -21.04 6.71
N ASP A 276 13.71 -20.84 7.07
CA ASP A 276 14.12 -20.07 8.25
C ASP A 276 14.24 -18.57 7.95
N GLY A 277 13.92 -18.13 6.72
CA GLY A 277 13.99 -16.75 6.31
C GLY A 277 13.83 -16.58 4.79
N LEU A 278 14.35 -15.44 4.29
CA LEU A 278 14.38 -15.09 2.88
C LEU A 278 15.81 -14.79 2.43
N ALA A 279 16.19 -15.30 1.26
CA ALA A 279 17.35 -14.84 0.52
C ALA A 279 16.90 -13.87 -0.56
N LEU A 280 17.48 -12.69 -0.58
CA LEU A 280 17.17 -11.62 -1.52
C LEU A 280 18.39 -11.34 -2.38
N THR A 281 18.16 -11.07 -3.66
CA THR A 281 19.17 -10.59 -4.61
C THR A 281 18.59 -9.38 -5.35
N LEU A 282 19.36 -8.33 -5.55
CA LEU A 282 18.94 -7.20 -6.36
C LEU A 282 19.02 -7.55 -7.85
N ILE A 283 18.11 -7.03 -8.65
CA ILE A 283 17.99 -7.26 -10.08
C ILE A 283 17.70 -5.94 -10.82
N PRO A 284 18.07 -5.82 -12.11
CA PRO A 284 18.89 -6.72 -12.92
C PRO A 284 20.37 -6.72 -12.48
N GLU A 285 21.25 -7.44 -13.19
CA GLU A 285 22.71 -7.42 -12.95
C GLU A 285 23.32 -6.03 -13.12
N GLU A 286 22.76 -5.22 -14.02
CA GLU A 286 23.09 -3.80 -14.21
C GLU A 286 21.86 -2.94 -13.88
N PRO A 287 21.61 -2.63 -12.60
CA PRO A 287 20.50 -1.75 -12.23
C PRO A 287 20.76 -0.32 -12.68
N ILE A 288 19.66 0.43 -12.85
CA ILE A 288 19.70 1.87 -13.16
C ILE A 288 19.09 2.61 -11.98
N ILE A 289 19.81 3.59 -11.45
CA ILE A 289 19.34 4.49 -10.39
C ILE A 289 19.71 5.91 -10.80
N ALA A 290 18.75 6.81 -10.75
CA ALA A 290 18.97 8.22 -11.10
C ALA A 290 19.62 8.40 -12.49
N PHE A 291 19.16 7.63 -13.51
CA PHE A 291 19.68 7.57 -14.88
C PHE A 291 21.10 7.03 -15.03
N GLN A 292 21.78 6.65 -13.95
CA GLN A 292 23.12 6.06 -13.96
C GLN A 292 23.04 4.53 -13.89
N LYS A 293 23.90 3.87 -14.67
CA LYS A 293 24.09 2.42 -14.63
C LYS A 293 25.02 2.05 -13.49
N PHE A 294 24.61 1.04 -12.74
CA PHE A 294 25.44 0.44 -11.69
C PHE A 294 25.79 -1.00 -12.03
N HIS A 295 26.83 -1.49 -11.42
CA HIS A 295 27.21 -2.89 -11.45
C HIS A 295 27.54 -3.38 -10.05
N PHE A 296 27.39 -4.67 -9.82
CA PHE A 296 27.75 -5.29 -8.54
C PHE A 296 29.20 -5.76 -8.60
N ASN A 297 29.91 -5.61 -7.50
CA ASN A 297 31.15 -6.33 -7.32
C ASN A 297 30.89 -7.84 -7.28
N GLU A 298 31.83 -8.61 -7.82
CA GLU A 298 31.66 -10.06 -7.98
C GLU A 298 31.27 -10.74 -6.65
N ASN A 299 30.21 -11.55 -6.65
CA ASN A 299 29.65 -12.24 -5.49
C ASN A 299 29.10 -11.33 -4.36
N HIS A 300 28.93 -10.02 -4.60
CA HIS A 300 28.46 -9.06 -3.63
C HIS A 300 27.07 -8.52 -3.98
N ASN A 301 26.08 -9.43 -4.02
CA ASN A 301 24.69 -9.07 -4.25
C ASN A 301 23.76 -10.10 -3.59
N TRP A 302 23.78 -10.14 -2.25
CA TRP A 302 22.87 -10.98 -1.50
C TRP A 302 22.52 -10.39 -0.14
N ILE A 303 21.29 -10.65 0.31
CA ILE A 303 20.77 -10.29 1.63
C ILE A 303 20.00 -11.50 2.16
N TYR A 304 20.32 -11.96 3.36
CA TYR A 304 19.59 -12.99 4.06
C TYR A 304 18.82 -12.40 5.24
N VAL A 305 17.50 -12.53 5.23
CA VAL A 305 16.63 -12.10 6.32
C VAL A 305 16.12 -13.35 7.02
N HIS A 306 16.61 -13.62 8.21
CA HIS A 306 16.21 -14.78 9.02
C HIS A 306 14.85 -14.56 9.68
N LYS A 307 14.20 -15.65 10.12
CA LYS A 307 12.89 -15.62 10.78
C LYS A 307 12.88 -14.76 12.06
N ASN A 308 14.00 -14.70 12.78
CA ASN A 308 14.20 -13.85 13.96
C ASN A 308 14.53 -12.40 13.62
N MET A 309 14.35 -12.00 12.36
CA MET A 309 14.68 -10.67 11.82
C MET A 309 16.17 -10.33 11.78
N ARG A 310 17.05 -11.30 12.02
CA ARG A 310 18.49 -11.10 11.80
C ARG A 310 18.77 -10.99 10.30
N VAL A 311 19.48 -9.94 9.92
CA VAL A 311 19.85 -9.66 8.53
C VAL A 311 21.35 -9.90 8.35
N TYR A 312 21.70 -10.66 7.34
CA TYR A 312 23.06 -10.73 6.82
C TYR A 312 23.04 -10.21 5.39
N ALA A 313 23.90 -9.25 5.09
CA ALA A 313 23.97 -8.65 3.77
C ALA A 313 25.41 -8.58 3.28
N ASN A 314 25.56 -8.68 1.98
CA ASN A 314 26.78 -8.33 1.27
C ASN A 314 26.36 -7.81 -0.11
N VAL A 315 26.07 -6.53 -0.16
CA VAL A 315 25.71 -5.81 -1.38
C VAL A 315 26.76 -4.72 -1.58
N ASP A 316 27.37 -4.72 -2.75
CA ASP A 316 28.38 -3.73 -3.12
C ASP A 316 28.14 -3.35 -4.58
N MET A 317 27.58 -2.16 -4.80
CA MET A 317 27.07 -1.70 -6.08
C MET A 317 27.61 -0.29 -6.37
N TRP A 318 28.32 -0.13 -7.47
CA TRP A 318 28.99 1.09 -7.87
C TRP A 318 28.78 1.38 -9.36
N ASP A 319 28.83 2.65 -9.72
CA ASP A 319 28.96 3.09 -11.11
C ASP A 319 30.45 3.29 -11.49
N ASP A 320 30.70 3.66 -12.74
CA ASP A 320 32.06 3.89 -13.25
C ASP A 320 32.73 5.14 -12.68
N GLU A 321 31.97 6.04 -12.03
CA GLU A 321 32.46 7.28 -11.42
C GLU A 321 32.72 7.15 -9.91
N GLY A 322 32.44 5.97 -9.33
CA GLY A 322 32.60 5.66 -7.91
C GLY A 322 31.45 6.16 -7.04
N MET A 323 30.31 6.51 -7.66
CA MET A 323 29.05 6.67 -6.94
C MET A 323 28.49 5.29 -6.59
N GLY A 324 27.97 5.11 -5.38
CA GLY A 324 27.45 3.80 -5.06
C GLY A 324 26.96 3.58 -3.65
N PHE A 325 26.77 2.30 -3.38
CA PHE A 325 26.13 1.82 -2.17
C PHE A 325 26.71 0.47 -1.76
N ARG A 326 27.09 0.36 -0.50
CA ARG A 326 27.56 -0.89 0.11
C ARG A 326 26.79 -1.17 1.39
N VAL A 327 26.34 -2.42 1.55
CA VAL A 327 25.88 -2.96 2.83
C VAL A 327 26.62 -4.24 3.12
N HIS A 328 27.24 -4.31 4.28
CA HIS A 328 28.06 -5.44 4.67
C HIS A 328 27.77 -5.85 6.11
N SER A 329 27.49 -7.15 6.33
CA SER A 329 27.41 -7.71 7.67
C SER A 329 28.76 -8.27 8.10
N VAL A 330 29.17 -7.94 9.31
CA VAL A 330 30.44 -8.43 9.87
C VAL A 330 30.42 -9.95 10.01
N ARG A 331 31.33 -10.64 9.31
CA ARG A 331 31.42 -12.10 9.34
C ARG A 331 31.99 -12.60 10.66
N GLY A 332 31.41 -13.69 11.18
CA GLY A 332 31.92 -14.37 12.37
C GLY A 332 31.47 -13.76 13.69
N ASP A 333 30.67 -12.71 13.67
CA ASP A 333 30.03 -12.19 14.86
C ASP A 333 28.89 -13.13 15.29
N THR A 334 29.10 -13.86 16.37
CA THR A 334 28.09 -14.77 16.95
C THR A 334 27.40 -14.19 18.19
N VAL A 335 27.85 -13.03 18.64
CA VAL A 335 27.39 -12.38 19.87
C VAL A 335 26.26 -11.39 19.58
N SER A 336 26.38 -10.64 18.50
CA SER A 336 25.41 -9.61 18.12
C SER A 336 24.20 -10.21 17.42
N LEU A 337 23.02 -9.67 17.69
CA LEU A 337 21.81 -9.94 16.92
C LEU A 337 21.87 -9.32 15.53
N GLN A 338 22.50 -8.14 15.44
CA GLN A 338 22.77 -7.42 14.20
C GLN A 338 24.16 -6.79 14.28
N ASN A 339 24.90 -6.81 13.15
CA ASN A 339 26.16 -6.10 13.01
C ASN A 339 26.35 -5.79 11.52
N ILE A 340 26.05 -4.55 11.14
CA ILE A 340 25.93 -4.13 9.74
C ILE A 340 26.64 -2.80 9.52
N ASP A 341 27.46 -2.75 8.50
CA ASP A 341 28.05 -1.54 7.93
C ASP A 341 27.27 -1.12 6.69
N VAL A 342 27.00 0.17 6.56
CA VAL A 342 26.40 0.79 5.39
C VAL A 342 27.29 1.93 4.92
N GLU A 343 27.60 1.97 3.64
CA GLU A 343 28.33 3.06 2.99
C GLU A 343 27.52 3.55 1.79
N ILE A 344 27.30 4.84 1.71
CA ILE A 344 26.71 5.54 0.56
C ILE A 344 27.75 6.55 0.09
N ARG A 345 28.09 6.54 -1.18
CA ARG A 345 29.14 7.39 -1.72
C ARG A 345 28.66 8.22 -2.89
N ARG A 346 28.74 9.56 -2.72
CA ARG A 346 28.57 10.57 -3.76
C ARG A 346 27.27 10.50 -4.56
N ILE A 347 26.16 10.10 -3.95
CA ILE A 347 24.85 10.07 -4.63
C ILE A 347 24.46 11.50 -5.02
N SER A 348 24.26 11.76 -6.30
CA SER A 348 23.75 13.04 -6.81
C SER A 348 22.30 13.23 -6.39
N LEU A 349 22.04 14.21 -5.52
CA LEU A 349 20.67 14.55 -5.12
C LEU A 349 19.87 15.15 -6.28
N ALA A 350 20.53 15.84 -7.21
CA ALA A 350 19.90 16.36 -8.42
C ALA A 350 19.34 15.23 -9.29
N ASP A 351 20.15 14.19 -9.53
CA ASP A 351 19.72 13.05 -10.33
C ASP A 351 18.63 12.23 -9.60
N LEU A 352 18.80 12.05 -8.30
CA LEU A 352 17.79 11.37 -7.49
C LEU A 352 16.46 12.13 -7.45
N SER A 353 16.47 13.46 -7.30
CA SER A 353 15.25 14.27 -7.33
C SER A 353 14.56 14.23 -8.70
N SER A 354 15.32 14.07 -9.79
CA SER A 354 14.79 14.01 -11.15
C SER A 354 13.96 12.75 -11.44
N VAL A 355 14.15 11.67 -10.68
CA VAL A 355 13.34 10.44 -10.75
C VAL A 355 12.20 10.39 -9.74
N LEU A 356 12.07 11.43 -8.91
CA LEU A 356 11.00 11.60 -7.92
C LEU A 356 10.08 12.75 -8.36
N PRO A 357 9.06 12.50 -9.21
CA PRO A 357 8.11 13.53 -9.61
C PRO A 357 7.47 14.17 -8.38
N TYR A 358 7.27 15.49 -8.43
CA TYR A 358 6.68 16.28 -7.34
C TYR A 358 7.57 16.48 -6.10
N PHE A 359 8.81 16.01 -6.14
CA PHE A 359 9.79 16.31 -5.10
C PHE A 359 10.41 17.71 -5.32
N PRO A 360 10.74 18.47 -4.26
CA PRO A 360 11.41 19.77 -4.40
C PRO A 360 12.75 19.65 -5.14
N GLU A 361 13.13 20.71 -5.85
CA GLU A 361 14.44 20.78 -6.49
C GLU A 361 15.54 20.82 -5.40
N ILE A 362 16.31 19.75 -5.32
CA ILE A 362 17.42 19.61 -4.38
C ILE A 362 18.67 19.16 -5.13
N THR A 363 19.82 19.78 -4.86
CA THR A 363 21.11 19.38 -5.45
C THR A 363 22.17 19.23 -4.39
N GLY A 364 23.26 18.56 -4.72
CA GLY A 364 24.40 18.27 -3.85
C GLY A 364 24.83 16.82 -4.00
N LEU A 365 26.01 16.50 -3.46
CA LEU A 365 26.55 15.14 -3.44
C LEU A 365 26.42 14.56 -2.04
N PHE A 366 25.55 13.58 -1.88
CA PHE A 366 25.31 12.92 -0.61
C PHE A 366 26.24 11.73 -0.40
N SER A 367 26.90 11.70 0.74
CA SER A 367 27.68 10.55 1.22
C SER A 367 27.29 10.23 2.66
N ALA A 368 27.31 8.96 3.05
CA ALA A 368 27.06 8.53 4.41
C ALA A 368 27.77 7.23 4.75
N GLU A 369 28.20 7.11 6.00
CA GLU A 369 28.68 5.87 6.59
C GLU A 369 27.91 5.61 7.87
N ALA A 370 27.49 4.36 8.09
CA ALA A 370 26.79 3.95 9.29
C ALA A 370 27.26 2.58 9.76
N HIS A 371 27.47 2.46 11.05
CA HIS A 371 27.75 1.19 11.72
C HIS A 371 26.68 0.92 12.77
N TYR A 372 25.99 -0.22 12.64
CA TYR A 372 24.90 -0.63 13.50
C TYR A 372 25.18 -1.97 14.16
N VAL A 373 25.21 -2.00 15.50
CA VAL A 373 25.36 -3.22 16.29
C VAL A 373 24.22 -3.32 17.29
N GLN A 374 23.54 -4.44 17.29
CA GLN A 374 22.51 -4.76 18.27
C GLN A 374 22.84 -6.07 18.97
N THR A 375 22.80 -6.08 20.27
CA THR A 375 22.85 -7.28 21.12
C THR A 375 21.49 -7.54 21.75
N GLU A 376 21.37 -8.57 22.59
CA GLU A 376 20.14 -8.79 23.36
C GLU A 376 19.80 -7.65 24.34
N LYS A 377 20.79 -6.88 24.73
CA LYS A 377 20.67 -5.87 25.80
C LYS A 377 20.92 -4.45 25.32
N ASP A 378 21.79 -4.31 24.34
CA ASP A 378 22.36 -3.03 23.97
C ASP A 378 22.22 -2.74 22.47
N LEU A 379 22.10 -1.47 22.15
CA LEU A 379 22.15 -0.91 20.81
C LEU A 379 23.32 0.04 20.69
N GLN A 380 24.10 -0.12 19.63
CA GLN A 380 25.14 0.83 19.23
C GLN A 380 24.88 1.26 17.79
N LEU A 381 24.90 2.55 17.54
CA LEU A 381 24.80 3.15 16.22
C LEU A 381 25.82 4.26 16.10
N SER A 382 26.54 4.29 15.00
CA SER A 382 27.36 5.42 14.58
C SER A 382 26.97 5.78 13.16
N VAL A 383 26.67 7.03 12.90
CA VAL A 383 26.31 7.55 11.57
C VAL A 383 27.10 8.83 11.35
N GLU A 384 27.70 8.94 10.18
CA GLU A 384 28.25 10.17 9.66
C GLU A 384 27.75 10.37 8.24
N SER A 385 27.23 11.55 7.92
CA SER A 385 26.71 11.87 6.59
C SER A 385 27.09 13.28 6.20
N SER A 386 27.37 13.47 4.91
CA SER A 386 27.68 14.78 4.34
C SER A 386 26.88 15.02 3.06
N ILE A 387 26.57 16.28 2.82
CA ILE A 387 26.07 16.76 1.55
C ILE A 387 26.96 17.93 1.14
N ASP A 388 27.72 17.73 0.07
CA ASP A 388 28.57 18.77 -0.48
C ASP A 388 27.75 19.64 -1.43
N GLU A 389 27.89 20.97 -1.34
CA GLU A 389 27.23 21.97 -2.17
C GLU A 389 25.69 21.84 -2.20
N LEU A 390 25.07 21.62 -1.04
CA LEU A 390 23.61 21.51 -0.95
C LEU A 390 22.91 22.78 -1.43
N THR A 391 21.95 22.62 -2.36
CA THR A 391 20.96 23.65 -2.67
C THR A 391 19.55 23.10 -2.49
N TYR A 392 18.62 23.94 -2.07
CA TYR A 392 17.21 23.62 -1.92
C TYR A 392 16.38 24.71 -2.59
N GLU A 393 15.52 24.34 -3.56
CA GLU A 393 14.70 25.28 -4.34
C GLU A 393 15.51 26.50 -4.86
N ARG A 394 16.72 26.23 -5.39
CA ARG A 394 17.69 27.23 -5.91
C ARG A 394 18.35 28.12 -4.85
N GLN A 395 18.10 27.90 -3.58
CA GLN A 395 18.82 28.58 -2.51
C GLN A 395 20.03 27.74 -2.13
N ARG A 396 21.22 28.34 -2.19
CA ARG A 396 22.44 27.69 -1.74
C ARG A 396 22.43 27.60 -0.21
N ILE A 397 22.56 26.37 0.29
CA ILE A 397 22.70 26.11 1.72
C ILE A 397 24.19 25.96 2.06
N GLY A 398 24.99 25.31 1.20
CA GLY A 398 26.42 25.07 1.43
C GLY A 398 26.70 23.60 1.78
N ASP A 399 27.85 23.37 2.39
CA ASP A 399 28.25 22.02 2.82
C ASP A 399 27.59 21.70 4.17
N VAL A 400 26.95 20.54 4.27
CA VAL A 400 26.28 20.09 5.49
C VAL A 400 26.85 18.74 5.90
N THR A 401 27.30 18.62 7.16
CA THR A 401 27.72 17.34 7.74
C THR A 401 26.93 17.07 9.02
N VAL A 402 26.39 15.87 9.13
CA VAL A 402 25.67 15.40 10.32
C VAL A 402 26.32 14.14 10.83
N GLY A 403 26.71 14.14 12.11
CA GLY A 403 27.17 12.95 12.80
C GLY A 403 26.24 12.62 13.98
N ALA A 404 26.05 11.34 14.24
CA ALA A 404 25.33 10.86 15.41
C ALA A 404 25.91 9.56 15.93
N THR A 405 26.03 9.45 17.24
CA THR A 405 26.41 8.20 17.90
C THR A 405 25.42 7.86 19.00
N TRP A 406 25.05 6.61 19.05
CA TRP A 406 24.24 6.02 20.11
C TRP A 406 25.01 4.86 20.73
N LEU A 407 25.39 4.99 21.99
CA LEU A 407 26.31 4.07 22.65
C LEU A 407 25.73 3.53 23.95
N PRO A 408 25.93 2.23 24.25
CA PRO A 408 25.56 1.66 25.54
C PRO A 408 26.47 2.19 26.64
N GLY A 409 25.92 2.41 27.80
CA GLY A 409 26.60 2.81 29.01
C GLY A 409 26.38 1.84 30.17
N GLU A 410 26.83 2.21 31.35
CA GLU A 410 26.66 1.39 32.55
C GLU A 410 25.19 1.32 32.99
N GLN A 411 24.80 0.19 33.61
CA GLN A 411 23.48 -0.04 34.18
C GLN A 411 22.32 0.05 33.16
N GLY A 412 22.57 -0.32 31.90
CA GLY A 412 21.58 -0.27 30.81
C GLY A 412 21.23 1.13 30.32
N LYS A 413 21.95 2.15 30.75
CA LYS A 413 21.83 3.49 30.19
C LYS A 413 22.34 3.51 28.76
N GLN A 414 21.82 4.44 27.96
CA GLN A 414 22.33 4.68 26.62
C GLN A 414 22.56 6.18 26.42
N TYR A 415 23.58 6.51 25.65
CA TYR A 415 23.98 7.88 25.39
C TYR A 415 23.91 8.20 23.90
N LEU A 416 23.30 9.33 23.59
CA LEU A 416 23.23 9.90 22.25
C LEU A 416 24.12 11.13 22.20
N ASN A 417 24.98 11.23 21.19
CA ASN A 417 25.63 12.47 20.82
C ASN A 417 25.37 12.71 19.33
N ALA A 418 25.06 13.93 18.97
CA ALA A 418 24.87 14.32 17.58
C ALA A 418 25.42 15.72 17.35
N TYR A 419 25.88 15.97 16.13
CA TYR A 419 26.34 17.29 15.70
C TYR A 419 25.87 17.58 14.28
N LEU A 420 25.76 18.87 13.97
CA LEU A 420 25.54 19.39 12.65
C LEU A 420 26.60 20.46 12.36
N ASN A 421 27.31 20.29 11.27
CA ASN A 421 28.23 21.31 10.75
C ASN A 421 27.64 21.92 9.47
N HIS A 422 27.78 23.20 9.32
CA HIS A 422 27.48 23.96 8.11
C HIS A 422 28.73 24.70 7.66
N ASP A 423 29.18 24.52 6.42
CA ASP A 423 30.42 25.05 5.85
C ASP A 423 31.63 24.85 6.80
N LYS A 424 31.75 23.65 7.40
CA LYS A 424 32.78 23.24 8.37
C LYS A 424 32.70 23.92 9.73
N VAL A 425 31.65 24.69 10.00
CA VAL A 425 31.42 25.30 11.32
C VAL A 425 30.34 24.47 12.04
N GLU A 426 30.60 24.08 13.28
CA GLU A 426 29.62 23.41 14.11
C GLU A 426 28.50 24.38 14.47
N VAL A 427 27.29 24.04 14.07
CA VAL A 427 26.09 24.90 14.27
C VAL A 427 25.08 24.25 15.21
N MET A 428 25.17 22.95 15.44
CA MET A 428 24.34 22.24 16.42
C MET A 428 25.14 21.14 17.10
N VAL A 429 24.97 21.03 18.40
CA VAL A 429 25.39 19.88 19.21
C VAL A 429 24.18 19.41 20.03
N ALA A 430 23.98 18.11 20.09
CA ALA A 430 22.95 17.50 20.92
C ALA A 430 23.55 16.36 21.74
N ASP A 431 23.26 16.37 23.03
CA ASP A 431 23.58 15.29 23.98
C ASP A 431 22.30 14.70 24.52
N GLY A 432 22.21 13.38 24.56
CA GLY A 432 21.05 12.68 25.06
C GLY A 432 21.43 11.50 25.94
N LYS A 433 20.50 11.15 26.85
CA LYS A 433 20.66 10.04 27.75
C LYS A 433 19.33 9.33 27.93
N LEU A 434 19.30 8.05 27.60
CA LEU A 434 18.19 7.15 27.89
C LEU A 434 18.50 6.41 29.18
N VAL A 435 17.58 6.53 30.15
CA VAL A 435 17.69 5.85 31.44
C VAL A 435 16.53 4.85 31.57
N PRO A 436 16.80 3.54 31.63
CA PRO A 436 15.77 2.56 31.85
C PRO A 436 15.19 2.71 33.27
N THR A 437 13.88 2.65 33.42
CA THR A 437 13.22 2.70 34.73
C THR A 437 12.66 1.34 35.12
N GLN A 438 12.62 1.06 36.43
CA GLN A 438 12.03 -0.19 36.96
C GLN A 438 10.53 -0.34 36.66
N THR A 439 9.86 0.73 36.21
CA THR A 439 8.43 0.77 35.89
C THR A 439 8.14 0.49 34.42
N GLY A 440 9.18 0.24 33.58
CA GLY A 440 9.03 0.00 32.14
C GLY A 440 8.69 1.27 31.30
N LYS A 441 8.81 2.45 31.90
CA LYS A 441 8.75 3.74 31.20
C LYS A 441 10.14 4.36 31.22
N ASP A 442 10.90 4.13 30.17
CA ASP A 442 12.24 4.69 30.03
C ASP A 442 12.17 6.22 29.94
N SER A 443 13.14 6.89 30.54
CA SER A 443 13.27 8.36 30.48
C SER A 443 14.35 8.74 29.49
N LEU A 444 13.99 9.58 28.52
CA LEU A 444 14.92 10.17 27.55
C LEU A 444 15.09 11.66 27.88
N GLU A 445 16.33 12.05 28.17
CA GLU A 445 16.74 13.45 28.32
C GLU A 445 17.58 13.82 27.09
N VAL A 446 17.26 14.91 26.42
CA VAL A 446 18.05 15.44 25.31
C VAL A 446 18.24 16.92 25.51
N ASN A 447 19.50 17.38 25.42
CA ASN A 447 19.87 18.78 25.37
C ASN A 447 20.43 19.06 23.99
N ALA A 448 19.94 20.10 23.33
CA ALA A 448 20.44 20.53 22.04
C ALA A 448 20.74 22.02 22.08
N THR A 449 21.90 22.39 21.57
CA THR A 449 22.33 23.79 21.39
C THR A 449 22.45 24.04 19.90
N LEU A 450 21.83 25.10 19.42
CA LEU A 450 21.89 25.55 18.03
C LEU A 450 22.50 26.95 18.03
N GLU A 451 23.66 27.13 17.39
CA GLU A 451 24.38 28.39 17.28
C GLU A 451 24.76 28.65 15.82
N HIS A 452 24.65 29.92 15.39
CA HIS A 452 25.16 30.37 14.09
C HIS A 452 24.54 29.68 12.85
N PHE A 453 23.35 29.11 12.95
CA PHE A 453 22.67 28.54 11.77
C PHE A 453 22.17 29.70 10.88
N PRO A 454 22.60 29.79 9.62
CA PRO A 454 22.08 30.82 8.72
C PRO A 454 20.61 30.52 8.40
N LEU A 455 19.73 31.45 8.74
CA LEU A 455 18.31 31.42 8.42
C LEU A 455 18.06 31.97 7.02
#